data_885e5044034bd165bdf6189facb0bd1a
#
_entry.id   885e5044034bd165bdf6189facb0bd1a
#
_cell.length_a   1.000
_cell.length_b   1.000
_cell.length_c   1.000
_cell.angle_alpha   90.00
_cell.angle_beta   90.00
_cell.angle_gamma   90.00
#
_symmetry.space_group_name_H-M   'P 1'
#
loop_
_entity.id
_entity.type
_entity.pdbx_description
1 polymer ?
#
loop_
_entity_poly.entity_id
_entity_poly.type
_entity_poly.pdbx_seq_one_letter_code
_entity_poly.pdbx_strand_id
1 'polypeptide(L)'
;MENKNTEFLSDKRLPASTDAEQAILGGILLDPESISRTFGHLTKDSFYIMKHGQIFECMLELYNLSQPIEGLLLVEKMRENGYYGGDEDKKYILTLAETGSAISNIDYYINIVEEKAKLRTIIDICGTVSDMCYDNSDFYESIDYAEQKLFNLRNGVATDRMRKLDSVVREEMDNLKELASDDTGRFEPIKVG
;
A
#
# COMPACT_ATOMS: atom_id res chain seq x y z
N MET A 1 -22.99 -17.02 34.76
CA MET A 1 -21.92 -17.45 33.82
C MET A 1 -21.31 -16.18 33.28
N GLU A 2 -20.26 -15.69 33.90
CA GLU A 2 -19.54 -14.51 33.45
C GLU A 2 -18.90 -14.78 32.09
N ASN A 3 -19.12 -13.84 31.18
CA ASN A 3 -18.79 -13.95 29.76
C ASN A 3 -17.26 -13.87 29.57
N LYS A 4 -16.56 -15.00 29.59
CA LYS A 4 -15.11 -15.12 29.34
C LYS A 4 -14.67 -14.57 27.97
N ASN A 5 -15.61 -14.27 27.08
CA ASN A 5 -15.31 -13.78 25.74
C ASN A 5 -15.00 -12.26 25.67
N THR A 6 -15.46 -11.47 26.65
CA THR A 6 -15.26 -10.02 26.63
C THR A 6 -13.85 -9.62 27.10
N GLU A 7 -13.21 -10.44 27.95
CA GLU A 7 -11.83 -10.23 28.41
C GLU A 7 -10.78 -10.56 27.33
N PHE A 8 -11.11 -11.44 26.38
CA PHE A 8 -10.18 -11.86 25.33
C PHE A 8 -9.88 -10.79 24.27
N LEU A 9 -10.73 -9.77 24.14
CA LEU A 9 -10.60 -8.73 23.11
C LEU A 9 -9.91 -7.45 23.61
N SER A 10 -9.88 -7.21 24.92
CA SER A 10 -9.41 -5.94 25.49
C SER A 10 -7.90 -5.74 25.44
N ASP A 11 -7.11 -6.80 25.22
CA ASP A 11 -5.63 -6.74 25.26
C ASP A 11 -4.96 -7.03 23.90
N LYS A 12 -5.73 -7.25 22.83
CA LYS A 12 -5.21 -7.53 21.50
C LYS A 12 -4.92 -6.23 20.77
N ARG A 13 -3.65 -5.98 20.47
CA ARG A 13 -3.26 -4.88 19.57
C ARG A 13 -3.59 -5.24 18.12
N LEU A 14 -4.10 -4.26 17.38
CA LEU A 14 -4.34 -4.43 15.94
C LEU A 14 -3.03 -4.71 15.20
N PRO A 15 -3.05 -5.56 14.16
CA PRO A 15 -1.89 -5.82 13.33
C PRO A 15 -1.34 -4.54 12.71
N ALA A 16 -0.08 -4.20 13.01
CA ALA A 16 0.61 -3.01 12.53
C ALA A 16 2.11 -3.25 12.45
N SER A 17 2.80 -2.46 11.66
CA SER A 17 4.25 -2.35 11.63
C SER A 17 4.65 -0.91 11.38
N THR A 18 4.79 -0.15 12.46
CA THR A 18 5.15 1.27 12.41
C THR A 18 6.46 1.51 11.67
N ASP A 19 7.44 0.64 11.90
CA ASP A 19 8.75 0.73 11.25
C ASP A 19 8.65 0.55 9.73
N ALA A 20 7.79 -0.37 9.27
CA ALA A 20 7.55 -0.56 7.84
C ALA A 20 6.82 0.64 7.21
N GLU A 21 5.86 1.23 7.94
CA GLU A 21 5.18 2.45 7.50
C GLU A 21 6.16 3.62 7.35
N GLN A 22 7.00 3.84 8.35
CA GLN A 22 8.04 4.87 8.32
C GLN A 22 9.05 4.63 7.20
N ALA A 23 9.42 3.37 7.01
CA ALA A 23 10.31 2.95 5.94
C ALA A 23 9.77 3.34 4.55
N ILE A 24 8.49 3.08 4.29
CA ILE A 24 7.86 3.43 3.02
C ILE A 24 7.86 4.95 2.82
N LEU A 25 7.39 5.71 3.80
CA LEU A 25 7.31 7.17 3.70
C LEU A 25 8.70 7.82 3.54
N GLY A 26 9.67 7.34 4.31
CA GLY A 26 11.06 7.79 4.20
C GLY A 26 11.70 7.42 2.87
N GLY A 27 11.43 6.22 2.36
CA GLY A 27 11.89 5.76 1.05
C GLY A 27 11.35 6.64 -0.08
N ILE A 28 10.07 7.00 -0.07
CA ILE A 28 9.44 7.89 -1.05
C ILE A 28 10.03 9.31 -0.97
N LEU A 29 10.35 9.82 0.23
CA LEU A 29 10.99 11.14 0.38
C LEU A 29 12.38 11.20 -0.23
N LEU A 30 13.12 10.09 -0.23
CA LEU A 30 14.46 10.00 -0.79
C LEU A 30 14.46 9.66 -2.29
N ASP A 31 13.55 8.81 -2.71
CA ASP A 31 13.34 8.41 -4.09
C ASP A 31 11.84 8.56 -4.44
N PRO A 32 11.40 9.76 -4.88
CA PRO A 32 10.00 10.03 -5.20
C PRO A 32 9.40 9.08 -6.24
N GLU A 33 10.18 8.57 -7.18
CA GLU A 33 9.70 7.63 -8.19
C GLU A 33 9.27 6.28 -7.59
N SER A 34 9.79 5.95 -6.42
CA SER A 34 9.43 4.73 -5.70
C SER A 34 7.96 4.70 -5.26
N ILE A 35 7.25 5.84 -5.23
CA ILE A 35 5.81 5.91 -4.94
C ILE A 35 4.99 5.09 -5.93
N SER A 36 5.44 4.99 -7.19
CA SER A 36 4.78 4.20 -8.22
C SER A 36 4.65 2.71 -7.85
N ARG A 37 5.58 2.19 -7.04
CA ARG A 37 5.55 0.81 -6.54
C ARG A 37 4.44 0.57 -5.52
N THR A 38 3.89 1.61 -4.91
CA THR A 38 2.79 1.50 -3.96
C THR A 38 1.42 1.37 -4.64
N PHE A 39 1.34 1.64 -5.94
CA PHE A 39 0.08 1.64 -6.68
C PHE A 39 -0.54 0.25 -6.74
N GLY A 40 -1.84 0.17 -6.41
CA GLY A 40 -2.57 -1.08 -6.32
C GLY A 40 -2.34 -1.86 -5.01
N HIS A 41 -1.36 -1.48 -4.18
CA HIS A 41 -1.01 -2.14 -2.92
C HIS A 41 -1.47 -1.36 -1.71
N LEU A 42 -1.20 -0.05 -1.70
CA LEU A 42 -1.42 0.80 -0.55
C LEU A 42 -2.39 1.95 -0.86
N THR A 43 -3.20 2.25 0.13
CA THR A 43 -4.04 3.44 0.20
C THR A 43 -3.77 4.14 1.52
N LYS A 44 -4.32 5.34 1.74
CA LYS A 44 -4.29 6.03 3.02
C LYS A 44 -4.69 5.11 4.19
N ASP A 45 -5.75 4.31 4.00
CA ASP A 45 -6.31 3.43 5.04
C ASP A 45 -5.46 2.17 5.29
N SER A 46 -4.45 1.92 4.44
CA SER A 46 -3.49 0.84 4.65
C SER A 46 -2.55 1.10 5.83
N PHE A 47 -2.39 2.36 6.22
CA PHE A 47 -1.54 2.76 7.35
C PHE A 47 -2.29 2.65 8.67
N TYR A 48 -1.63 2.10 9.68
CA TYR A 48 -2.18 2.01 11.04
C TYR A 48 -2.14 3.37 11.74
N ILE A 49 -1.06 4.12 11.54
CA ILE A 49 -0.92 5.46 12.10
C ILE A 49 -1.62 6.44 11.16
N MET A 50 -2.68 7.08 11.63
CA MET A 50 -3.46 8.05 10.87
C MET A 50 -2.58 9.11 10.19
N LYS A 51 -1.56 9.61 10.90
CA LYS A 51 -0.63 10.61 10.39
C LYS A 51 0.17 10.10 9.19
N HIS A 52 0.57 8.82 9.19
CA HIS A 52 1.26 8.20 8.07
C HIS A 52 0.37 8.12 6.84
N GLY A 53 -0.90 7.72 7.02
CA GLY A 53 -1.88 7.71 5.94
C GLY A 53 -2.11 9.11 5.35
N GLN A 54 -2.19 10.14 6.19
CA GLN A 54 -2.33 11.53 5.75
C GLN A 54 -1.10 12.03 4.97
N ILE A 55 0.10 11.71 5.43
CA ILE A 55 1.35 12.02 4.73
C ILE A 55 1.39 11.31 3.38
N PHE A 56 1.07 10.03 3.34
CA PHE A 56 1.02 9.24 2.11
C PHE A 56 0.02 9.79 1.10
N GLU A 57 -1.17 10.17 1.53
CA GLU A 57 -2.20 10.81 0.69
C GLU A 57 -1.66 12.10 0.05
N CYS A 58 -1.01 12.97 0.84
CA CYS A 58 -0.38 14.18 0.31
C CYS A 58 0.73 13.88 -0.70
N MET A 59 1.54 12.84 -0.48
CA MET A 59 2.56 12.39 -1.44
C MET A 59 1.93 11.92 -2.76
N LEU A 60 0.83 11.16 -2.69
CA LEU A 60 0.09 10.72 -3.88
C LEU A 60 -0.51 11.89 -4.66
N GLU A 61 -1.04 12.88 -3.96
CA GLU A 61 -1.58 14.09 -4.60
C GLU A 61 -0.48 14.88 -5.33
N LEU A 62 0.67 15.08 -4.69
CA LEU A 62 1.82 15.75 -5.32
C LEU A 62 2.27 14.99 -6.57
N TYR A 63 2.40 13.69 -6.49
CA TYR A 63 2.79 12.84 -7.61
C TYR A 63 1.79 12.95 -8.78
N ASN A 64 0.47 12.86 -8.48
CA ASN A 64 -0.59 12.96 -9.49
C ASN A 64 -0.63 14.34 -10.17
N LEU A 65 -0.21 15.39 -9.46
CA LEU A 65 -0.06 16.74 -10.00
C LEU A 65 1.29 16.96 -10.72
N SER A 66 2.11 15.92 -10.84
CA SER A 66 3.48 16.00 -11.38
C SER A 66 4.34 17.04 -10.65
N GLN A 67 4.10 17.22 -9.34
CA GLN A 67 4.87 18.07 -8.46
C GLN A 67 5.93 17.26 -7.71
N PRO A 68 7.10 17.85 -7.41
CA PRO A 68 8.14 17.13 -6.67
C PRO A 68 7.68 16.79 -5.24
N ILE A 69 7.98 15.56 -4.79
CA ILE A 69 7.72 15.12 -3.42
C ILE A 69 8.89 15.54 -2.54
N GLU A 70 8.88 16.81 -2.14
CA GLU A 70 9.90 17.40 -1.27
C GLU A 70 9.29 17.83 0.06
N GLY A 71 10.10 17.81 1.13
CA GLY A 71 9.62 18.10 2.48
C GLY A 71 8.86 19.43 2.62
N LEU A 72 9.26 20.48 1.91
CA LEU A 72 8.60 21.78 1.94
C LEU A 72 7.21 21.71 1.29
N LEU A 73 7.13 21.20 0.06
CA LEU A 73 5.87 21.07 -0.67
C LEU A 73 4.91 20.11 0.03
N LEU A 74 5.45 19.03 0.62
CA LEU A 74 4.65 18.09 1.42
C LEU A 74 4.02 18.79 2.63
N VAL A 75 4.76 19.63 3.36
CA VAL A 75 4.23 20.41 4.47
C VAL A 75 3.13 21.38 4.01
N GLU A 76 3.30 22.03 2.86
CA GLU A 76 2.29 22.91 2.30
C GLU A 76 1.04 22.14 1.89
N LYS A 77 1.20 21.01 1.23
CA LYS A 77 0.08 20.14 0.88
C LYS A 77 -0.67 19.63 2.12
N MET A 78 0.04 19.26 3.17
CA MET A 78 -0.57 18.89 4.46
C MET A 78 -1.35 20.05 5.08
N ARG A 79 -0.92 21.31 4.91
CA ARG A 79 -1.67 22.49 5.36
C ARG A 79 -2.93 22.68 4.56
N GLU A 80 -2.86 22.57 3.24
CA GLU A 80 -4.02 22.68 2.34
C GLU A 80 -5.09 21.66 2.72
N ASN A 81 -4.68 20.42 3.01
CA ASN A 81 -5.59 19.33 3.39
C ASN A 81 -6.03 19.37 4.88
N GLY A 82 -5.56 20.34 5.66
CA GLY A 82 -5.89 20.45 7.09
C GLY A 82 -5.23 19.39 7.98
N TYR A 83 -4.16 18.73 7.51
CA TYR A 83 -3.43 17.69 8.24
C TYR A 83 -2.23 18.20 9.03
N TYR A 84 -1.85 19.45 8.81
CA TYR A 84 -0.67 20.02 9.46
C TYR A 84 -0.97 20.48 10.88
N GLY A 85 -0.29 19.90 11.88
CA GLY A 85 -0.45 20.19 13.31
C GLY A 85 0.60 21.12 13.90
N GLY A 86 1.61 21.56 13.12
CA GLY A 86 2.64 22.47 13.62
C GLY A 86 4.08 22.04 13.31
N ASP A 87 5.04 22.66 14.00
CA ASP A 87 6.48 22.42 13.74
C ASP A 87 6.95 21.01 14.08
N GLU A 88 6.19 20.27 14.88
CA GLU A 88 6.47 18.86 15.16
C GLU A 88 6.34 18.00 13.89
N ASP A 89 5.38 18.32 13.02
CA ASP A 89 5.19 17.62 11.75
C ASP A 89 6.38 17.83 10.80
N LYS A 90 6.96 19.03 10.77
CA LYS A 90 8.19 19.29 9.99
C LYS A 90 9.34 18.44 10.49
N LYS A 91 9.54 18.39 11.81
CA LYS A 91 10.58 17.55 12.42
C LYS A 91 10.35 16.08 12.09
N TYR A 92 9.10 15.64 12.16
CA TYR A 92 8.74 14.27 11.86
C TYR A 92 9.03 13.89 10.41
N ILE A 93 8.71 14.74 9.44
CA ILE A 93 9.04 14.52 8.02
C ILE A 93 10.56 14.42 7.82
N LEU A 94 11.35 15.24 8.49
CA LEU A 94 12.81 15.14 8.46
C LEU A 94 13.30 13.80 9.02
N THR A 95 12.75 13.37 10.16
CA THR A 95 13.06 12.05 10.75
C THR A 95 12.70 10.89 9.81
N LEU A 96 11.57 10.98 9.10
CA LEU A 96 11.19 9.98 8.10
C LEU A 96 12.22 9.91 6.95
N ALA A 97 12.69 11.06 6.46
CA ALA A 97 13.71 11.09 5.41
C ALA A 97 15.04 10.47 5.89
N GLU A 98 15.45 10.73 7.13
CA GLU A 98 16.64 10.11 7.73
C GLU A 98 16.48 8.57 7.82
N THR A 99 15.32 8.10 8.25
CA THR A 99 15.02 6.66 8.35
C THR A 99 15.04 5.99 6.97
N GLY A 100 14.54 6.68 5.95
CA GLY A 100 14.54 6.20 4.56
C GLY A 100 15.92 5.90 4.00
N SER A 101 16.98 6.58 4.49
CA SER A 101 18.34 6.41 3.99
C SER A 101 18.93 4.99 4.17
N ALA A 102 18.36 4.18 5.05
CA ALA A 102 18.81 2.81 5.31
C ALA A 102 18.05 1.76 4.48
N ILE A 103 17.12 2.18 3.60
CA ILE A 103 16.20 1.26 2.93
C ILE A 103 16.71 0.90 1.55
N SER A 104 17.03 -0.38 1.35
CA SER A 104 17.44 -0.92 0.06
C SER A 104 16.31 -1.56 -0.76
N ASN A 105 15.16 -1.88 -0.14
CA ASN A 105 14.04 -2.56 -0.82
C ASN A 105 12.69 -2.13 -0.25
N ILE A 106 12.07 -1.14 -0.87
CA ILE A 106 10.77 -0.62 -0.45
C ILE A 106 9.64 -1.66 -0.62
N ASP A 107 9.72 -2.56 -1.62
CA ASP A 107 8.68 -3.55 -1.91
C ASP A 107 8.47 -4.52 -0.74
N TYR A 108 9.54 -4.82 0.00
CA TYR A 108 9.44 -5.64 1.19
C TYR A 108 8.55 -5.00 2.27
N TYR A 109 8.72 -3.70 2.48
CA TYR A 109 7.92 -2.95 3.47
C TYR A 109 6.49 -2.73 2.99
N ILE A 110 6.27 -2.50 1.69
CA ILE A 110 4.95 -2.41 1.08
C ILE A 110 4.16 -3.70 1.35
N ASN A 111 4.75 -4.86 1.12
CA ASN A 111 4.11 -6.14 1.38
C ASN A 111 3.74 -6.32 2.87
N ILE A 112 4.61 -5.88 3.80
CA ILE A 112 4.32 -5.94 5.23
C ILE A 112 3.10 -5.07 5.58
N VAL A 113 3.08 -3.81 5.16
CA VAL A 113 1.99 -2.89 5.47
C VAL A 113 0.68 -3.36 4.85
N GLU A 114 0.71 -3.83 3.61
CA GLU A 114 -0.44 -4.41 2.92
C GLU A 114 -1.02 -5.63 3.65
N GLU A 115 -0.16 -6.56 4.09
CA GLU A 115 -0.59 -7.73 4.87
C GLU A 115 -1.25 -7.31 6.18
N LYS A 116 -0.64 -6.37 6.92
CA LYS A 116 -1.21 -5.87 8.18
C LYS A 116 -2.54 -5.16 7.95
N ALA A 117 -2.67 -4.38 6.89
CA ALA A 117 -3.92 -3.73 6.51
C ALA A 117 -5.03 -4.77 6.22
N LYS A 118 -4.72 -5.81 5.43
CA LYS A 118 -5.67 -6.91 5.12
C LYS A 118 -6.12 -7.64 6.39
N LEU A 119 -5.21 -7.88 7.34
CA LEU A 119 -5.57 -8.49 8.62
C LEU A 119 -6.51 -7.58 9.44
N ARG A 120 -6.30 -6.26 9.46
CA ARG A 120 -7.22 -5.31 10.10
C ARG A 120 -8.60 -5.33 9.45
N THR A 121 -8.65 -5.37 8.12
CA THR A 121 -9.92 -5.48 7.39
C THR A 121 -10.69 -6.76 7.75
N ILE A 122 -10.01 -7.89 7.93
CA ILE A 122 -10.66 -9.14 8.40
C ILE A 122 -11.22 -8.97 9.81
N ILE A 123 -10.45 -8.35 10.71
CA ILE A 123 -10.91 -8.09 12.09
C ILE A 123 -12.15 -7.21 12.09
N ASP A 124 -12.18 -6.15 11.27
CA ASP A 124 -13.31 -5.24 11.12
C ASP A 124 -14.56 -5.94 10.57
N ILE A 125 -14.40 -6.75 9.52
CA ILE A 125 -15.48 -7.56 8.95
C ILE A 125 -16.06 -8.49 10.03
N CYS A 126 -15.20 -9.20 10.77
CA CYS A 126 -15.65 -10.11 11.85
C CYS A 126 -16.34 -9.34 12.98
N GLY A 127 -15.88 -8.14 13.32
CA GLY A 127 -16.52 -7.26 14.28
C GLY A 127 -17.93 -6.89 13.84
N THR A 128 -18.06 -6.40 12.61
CA THR A 128 -19.38 -6.03 12.04
C THR A 128 -20.36 -7.22 12.01
N VAL A 129 -19.88 -8.40 11.56
CA VAL A 129 -20.71 -9.62 11.57
C VAL A 129 -21.12 -10.00 12.99
N SER A 130 -20.22 -9.86 13.96
CA SER A 130 -20.56 -10.11 15.37
C SER A 130 -21.64 -9.16 15.87
N ASP A 131 -21.53 -7.88 15.56
CA ASP A 131 -22.51 -6.86 15.96
C ASP A 131 -23.87 -7.15 15.33
N MET A 132 -23.91 -7.48 14.02
CA MET A 132 -25.15 -7.89 13.34
C MET A 132 -25.84 -9.08 14.04
N CYS A 133 -25.07 -10.06 14.49
CA CYS A 133 -25.59 -11.21 15.21
C CYS A 133 -26.16 -10.84 16.60
N TYR A 134 -25.54 -9.91 17.32
CA TYR A 134 -26.03 -9.43 18.61
C TYR A 134 -27.26 -8.55 18.47
N ASP A 135 -27.39 -7.79 17.41
CA ASP A 135 -28.55 -6.93 17.12
C ASP A 135 -29.74 -7.71 16.55
N ASN A 136 -29.66 -9.04 16.53
CA ASN A 136 -30.69 -9.94 15.97
C ASN A 136 -31.05 -9.64 14.49
N SER A 137 -30.08 -9.23 13.69
CA SER A 137 -30.22 -9.17 12.23
C SER A 137 -30.56 -10.55 11.67
N ASP A 138 -31.16 -10.56 10.48
CA ASP A 138 -31.52 -11.82 9.83
C ASP A 138 -30.27 -12.70 9.62
N PHE A 139 -30.42 -13.99 9.85
CA PHE A 139 -29.32 -14.96 9.74
C PHE A 139 -28.71 -14.98 8.34
N TYR A 140 -29.52 -14.94 7.30
CA TYR A 140 -29.03 -14.96 5.92
C TYR A 140 -28.34 -13.65 5.56
N GLU A 141 -28.87 -12.52 6.02
CA GLU A 141 -28.24 -11.21 5.81
C GLU A 141 -26.83 -11.15 6.43
N SER A 142 -26.66 -11.68 7.64
CA SER A 142 -25.36 -11.71 8.32
C SER A 142 -24.34 -12.60 7.58
N ILE A 143 -24.79 -13.76 7.06
CA ILE A 143 -23.93 -14.66 6.27
C ILE A 143 -23.57 -14.03 4.93
N ASP A 144 -24.55 -13.51 4.19
CA ASP A 144 -24.33 -12.90 2.87
C ASP A 144 -23.35 -11.73 2.97
N TYR A 145 -23.47 -10.91 4.01
CA TYR A 145 -22.53 -9.83 4.28
C TYR A 145 -21.09 -10.36 4.48
N ALA A 146 -20.93 -11.37 5.35
CA ALA A 146 -19.63 -11.96 5.63
C ALA A 146 -18.99 -12.57 4.37
N GLU A 147 -19.75 -13.38 3.62
CA GLU A 147 -19.30 -14.02 2.39
C GLU A 147 -18.87 -12.99 1.35
N GLN A 148 -19.71 -11.98 1.10
CA GLN A 148 -19.44 -10.94 0.12
C GLN A 148 -18.17 -10.16 0.46
N LYS A 149 -18.00 -9.73 1.72
CA LYS A 149 -16.86 -8.94 2.16
C LYS A 149 -15.55 -9.75 2.09
N LEU A 150 -15.54 -10.99 2.57
CA LEU A 150 -14.38 -11.86 2.51
C LEU A 150 -14.04 -12.26 1.06
N PHE A 151 -15.04 -12.51 0.22
CA PHE A 151 -14.84 -12.78 -1.20
C PHE A 151 -14.22 -11.58 -1.93
N ASN A 152 -14.71 -10.38 -1.67
CA ASN A 152 -14.16 -9.15 -2.27
C ASN A 152 -12.71 -8.90 -1.82
N LEU A 153 -12.40 -9.12 -0.53
CA LEU A 153 -11.04 -9.01 -0.02
C LEU A 153 -10.11 -10.00 -0.71
N ARG A 154 -10.55 -11.26 -0.88
CA ARG A 154 -9.77 -12.28 -1.58
C ARG A 154 -9.58 -11.97 -3.06
N ASN A 155 -10.60 -11.47 -3.73
CA ASN A 155 -10.53 -11.14 -5.16
C ASN A 155 -9.73 -9.87 -5.43
N GLY A 156 -9.73 -8.91 -4.53
CA GLY A 156 -8.79 -7.79 -4.57
C GLY A 156 -7.34 -8.28 -4.62
N VAL A 157 -7.00 -9.28 -3.80
CA VAL A 157 -5.68 -9.95 -3.84
C VAL A 157 -5.43 -10.68 -5.16
N ALA A 158 -6.45 -11.34 -5.74
CA ALA A 158 -6.32 -12.08 -7.00
C ALA A 158 -6.15 -11.12 -8.20
N THR A 159 -6.91 -10.04 -8.22
CA THR A 159 -6.81 -9.01 -9.28
C THR A 159 -5.44 -8.33 -9.25
N ASP A 160 -4.89 -8.10 -8.07
CA ASP A 160 -3.58 -7.52 -7.89
C ASP A 160 -2.45 -8.45 -8.39
N ARG A 161 -2.57 -9.76 -8.11
CA ARG A 161 -1.65 -10.77 -8.67
C ARG A 161 -1.71 -10.85 -10.19
N MET A 162 -2.90 -10.70 -10.79
CA MET A 162 -3.06 -10.68 -12.25
C MET A 162 -2.46 -9.39 -12.85
N ARG A 163 -2.60 -8.24 -12.19
CA ARG A 163 -1.97 -6.98 -12.63
C ARG A 163 -0.44 -7.06 -12.58
N LYS A 164 0.12 -7.67 -11.52
CA LYS A 164 1.57 -7.93 -11.43
C LYS A 164 2.05 -8.84 -12.57
N LEU A 165 1.30 -9.88 -12.91
CA LEU A 165 1.64 -10.76 -14.02
C LEU A 165 1.60 -10.00 -15.36
N ASP A 166 0.57 -9.19 -15.62
CA ASP A 166 0.44 -8.38 -16.83
C ASP A 166 1.60 -7.37 -16.96
N SER A 167 2.02 -6.72 -15.87
CA SER A 167 3.17 -5.80 -15.89
C SER A 167 4.49 -6.51 -16.19
N VAL A 168 4.75 -7.67 -15.59
CA VAL A 168 5.95 -8.48 -15.85
C VAL A 168 5.96 -8.98 -17.30
N VAL A 169 4.82 -9.46 -17.80
CA VAL A 169 4.71 -9.90 -19.20
C VAL A 169 4.95 -8.75 -20.17
N ARG A 170 4.47 -7.55 -19.90
CA ARG A 170 4.73 -6.37 -20.75
C ARG A 170 6.21 -5.98 -20.74
N GLU A 171 6.84 -5.96 -19.57
CA GLU A 171 8.26 -5.65 -19.43
C GLU A 171 9.13 -6.65 -20.20
N GLU A 172 8.85 -7.95 -20.09
CA GLU A 172 9.54 -9.00 -20.85
C GLU A 172 9.27 -8.91 -22.37
N MET A 173 8.04 -8.56 -22.77
CA MET A 173 7.73 -8.32 -24.18
C MET A 173 8.48 -7.11 -24.75
N ASP A 174 8.64 -6.04 -23.99
CA ASP A 174 9.35 -4.86 -24.42
C ASP A 174 10.87 -5.12 -24.48
N ASN A 175 11.44 -5.86 -23.52
CA ASN A 175 12.81 -6.36 -23.57
C ASN A 175 13.06 -7.25 -24.82
N LEU A 176 12.12 -8.14 -25.14
CA LEU A 176 12.21 -8.98 -26.36
C LEU A 176 12.12 -8.16 -27.64
N LYS A 177 11.33 -7.10 -27.70
CA LYS A 177 11.26 -6.18 -28.85
C LYS A 177 12.56 -5.40 -29.02
N GLU A 178 13.20 -4.94 -27.93
CA GLU A 178 14.50 -4.31 -27.97
C GLU A 178 15.57 -5.25 -28.51
N LEU A 179 15.62 -6.49 -28.01
CA LEU A 179 16.55 -7.50 -28.51
C LEU A 179 16.30 -7.86 -29.97
N ALA A 180 15.04 -7.94 -30.40
CA ALA A 180 14.68 -8.19 -31.81
C ALA A 180 15.01 -7.00 -32.71
N SER A 181 15.00 -5.77 -32.22
CA SER A 181 15.37 -4.58 -32.98
C SER A 181 16.89 -4.42 -33.15
N ASP A 182 17.67 -4.94 -32.18
CA ASP A 182 19.14 -4.92 -32.25
C ASP A 182 19.70 -6.00 -33.19
N ASP A 183 18.95 -7.06 -33.48
CA ASP A 183 19.38 -8.19 -34.34
C ASP A 183 19.14 -7.95 -35.86
N THR A 184 18.57 -6.81 -36.24
CA THR A 184 18.37 -6.45 -37.68
C THR A 184 19.65 -5.99 -38.38
N GLY A 185 20.82 -6.00 -37.71
CA GLY A 185 22.11 -5.54 -38.25
C GLY A 185 23.08 -6.63 -38.71
N ARG A 186 22.79 -7.93 -38.58
CA ARG A 186 23.75 -9.00 -38.90
C ARG A 186 23.18 -10.18 -39.67
N PHE A 187 22.60 -9.92 -40.83
CA PHE A 187 22.52 -10.94 -41.88
C PHE A 187 23.46 -10.57 -43.00
N GLU A 188 24.73 -10.93 -42.90
CA GLU A 188 25.58 -11.05 -44.07
C GLU A 188 25.14 -12.32 -44.87
N PRO A 189 24.79 -12.22 -46.15
CA PRO A 189 24.48 -13.39 -46.97
C PRO A 189 25.75 -14.22 -47.16
N ILE A 190 25.69 -15.50 -46.74
CA ILE A 190 26.75 -16.49 -47.03
C ILE A 190 26.88 -16.60 -48.57
N LYS A 191 28.01 -16.15 -49.11
CA LYS A 191 28.36 -16.42 -50.49
C LYS A 191 28.70 -17.90 -50.64
N VAL A 192 27.81 -18.66 -51.29
CA VAL A 192 28.09 -20.02 -51.71
C VAL A 192 28.87 -19.90 -53.02
N GLY A 193 30.16 -20.31 -52.98
CA GLY A 193 30.99 -20.48 -54.18
C GLY A 193 30.73 -21.80 -54.84
#